data_eaccf631861c3d5e4e3826aefeab9aa6
#
_entry.id   eaccf631861c3d5e4e3826aefeab9aa6
#
_cell.length_a   1.000
_cell.length_b   1.000
_cell.length_c   1.000
_cell.angle_alpha   90.00
_cell.angle_beta   90.00
_cell.angle_gamma   90.00
#
_symmetry.space_group_name_H-M   'P 1'
#
loop_
_entity.id
_entity.type
_entity.pdbx_description
1 polymer ?
#
loop_
_entity_poly.entity_id
_entity_poly.type
_entity_poly.pdbx_seq_one_letter_code
_entity_poly.pdbx_strand_id
1 'polypeptide(L)' 'MKKYLELNDLSYDVLGGFIEEAVHQDKRSMPFLLGKAAGYTDMAFVLELITRAEAEELQLCIQIYQGM' A
#
# COMPACT_ATOMS: atom_id res chain seq x y z
N MET A 1 -12.11 -7.30 3.50
CA MET A 1 -10.85 -7.02 2.79
C MET A 1 -9.76 -7.96 3.27
N LYS A 2 -8.78 -8.26 2.41
CA LYS A 2 -7.59 -8.99 2.82
C LYS A 2 -6.68 -8.08 3.61
N LYS A 3 -6.20 -8.54 4.76
CA LYS A 3 -5.30 -7.76 5.61
C LYS A 3 -3.83 -7.93 5.24
N TYR A 4 -3.52 -8.82 4.30
CA TYR A 4 -2.17 -9.02 3.79
C TYR A 4 -2.24 -9.53 2.36
N LEU A 5 -1.15 -9.30 1.63
CA LEU A 5 -1.01 -9.67 0.24
C LEU A 5 0.11 -10.69 0.08
N GLU A 6 0.01 -11.52 -0.95
CA GLU A 6 1.07 -12.45 -1.30
C GLU A 6 2.12 -11.76 -2.16
N LEU A 7 3.37 -12.22 -2.08
CA LEU A 7 4.48 -11.58 -2.78
C LEU A 7 4.27 -11.50 -4.29
N ASN A 8 3.68 -12.52 -4.90
CA ASN A 8 3.47 -12.53 -6.34
C ASN A 8 2.30 -11.65 -6.79
N ASP A 9 1.55 -11.08 -5.86
CA ASP A 9 0.40 -10.22 -6.16
C ASP A 9 0.71 -8.73 -5.95
N LEU A 10 1.96 -8.36 -5.67
CA LEU A 10 2.35 -6.99 -5.36
C LEU A 10 2.52 -6.14 -6.63
N SER A 11 1.42 -5.90 -7.35
CA SER A 11 1.41 -5.00 -8.51
C SER A 11 0.95 -3.60 -8.11
N TYR A 12 1.18 -2.64 -8.98
CA TYR A 12 0.72 -1.27 -8.75
C TYR A 12 -0.78 -1.21 -8.50
N ASP A 13 -1.57 -1.91 -9.33
CA ASP A 13 -3.03 -1.90 -9.22
C ASP A 13 -3.49 -2.55 -7.92
N VAL A 14 -2.89 -3.67 -7.54
CA VAL A 14 -3.25 -4.37 -6.30
C VAL A 14 -2.91 -3.52 -5.09
N LEU A 15 -1.73 -2.89 -5.10
CA LEU A 15 -1.31 -2.03 -3.99
C LEU A 15 -2.20 -0.79 -3.90
N GLY A 16 -2.54 -0.18 -5.02
CA GLY A 16 -3.47 0.94 -5.05
C GLY A 16 -4.84 0.57 -4.49
N GLY A 17 -5.35 -0.58 -4.88
CA GLY A 17 -6.62 -1.10 -4.35
C GLY A 17 -6.56 -1.38 -2.86
N PHE A 18 -5.45 -1.92 -2.39
CA PHE A 18 -5.24 -2.17 -0.97
C PHE A 18 -5.27 -0.87 -0.16
N ILE A 19 -4.60 0.17 -0.64
CA ILE A 19 -4.60 1.49 -0.01
C ILE A 19 -6.01 2.07 0.01
N GLU A 20 -6.71 1.99 -1.11
CA GLU A 20 -8.08 2.51 -1.20
C GLU A 20 -9.01 1.82 -0.22
N GLU A 21 -8.94 0.50 -0.13
CA GLU A 21 -9.74 -0.23 0.86
C GLU A 21 -9.35 0.12 2.29
N ALA A 22 -8.07 0.34 2.54
CA ALA A 22 -7.57 0.67 3.89
C ALA A 22 -8.19 1.96 4.41
N VAL A 23 -8.35 2.97 3.56
CA VAL A 23 -8.89 4.26 3.99
C VAL A 23 -10.39 4.21 4.26
N HIS A 24 -11.08 3.15 3.84
CA HIS A 24 -12.48 2.94 4.13
C HIS A 24 -12.71 2.09 5.39
N GLN A 25 -11.64 1.65 6.05
CA GLN A 25 -11.74 0.92 7.30
C GLN A 25 -11.91 1.88 8.47
N ASP A 26 -12.18 1.34 9.66
CA ASP A 26 -12.34 2.17 10.84
C ASP A 26 -11.00 2.84 11.23
N LYS A 27 -11.10 3.79 12.16
CA LYS A 27 -9.93 4.58 12.59
C LYS A 27 -8.85 3.77 13.28
N ARG A 28 -9.17 2.56 13.75
CA ARG A 28 -8.18 1.68 14.38
C ARG A 28 -7.41 0.89 13.34
N SER A 29 -8.12 0.40 12.31
CA SER A 29 -7.53 -0.47 11.29
C SER A 29 -6.77 0.31 10.24
N MET A 30 -7.21 1.53 9.92
CA MET A 30 -6.62 2.32 8.84
C MET A 30 -5.11 2.56 9.01
N PRO A 31 -4.62 3.04 10.17
CA PRO A 31 -3.17 3.27 10.31
C PRO A 31 -2.36 1.98 10.18
N PHE A 32 -2.86 0.89 10.72
CA PHE A 32 -2.21 -0.41 10.63
C PHE A 32 -2.12 -0.88 9.18
N LEU A 33 -3.21 -0.78 8.44
CA LEU A 33 -3.27 -1.22 7.05
C LEU A 33 -2.43 -0.32 6.14
N LEU A 34 -2.39 0.99 6.40
CA LEU A 34 -1.53 1.90 5.64
C LEU A 34 -0.06 1.61 5.90
N GLY A 35 0.31 1.26 7.12
CA GLY A 35 1.66 0.81 7.44
C GLY A 35 2.04 -0.46 6.69
N LYS A 36 1.12 -1.42 6.60
CA LYS A 36 1.32 -2.62 5.79
C LYS A 36 1.50 -2.28 4.32
N ALA A 37 0.66 -1.36 3.81
CA ALA A 37 0.76 -0.93 2.41
C ALA A 37 2.12 -0.33 2.11
N ALA A 38 2.68 0.46 3.03
CA ALA A 38 4.02 1.03 2.87
C ALA A 38 5.08 -0.07 2.78
N GLY A 39 5.00 -1.08 3.66
CA GLY A 39 5.92 -2.21 3.64
C GLY A 39 5.79 -3.03 2.36
N TYR A 40 4.58 -3.32 1.92
CA TYR A 40 4.35 -4.04 0.67
C TYR A 40 4.88 -3.26 -0.53
N THR A 41 4.73 -1.94 -0.53
CA THR A 41 5.23 -1.08 -1.62
C THR A 41 6.75 -1.15 -1.69
N ASP A 42 7.43 -1.06 -0.55
CA ASP A 42 8.88 -1.21 -0.49
C ASP A 42 9.32 -2.58 -1.00
N MET A 43 8.63 -3.63 -0.57
CA MET A 43 8.93 -4.99 -1.02
C MET A 43 8.74 -5.14 -2.52
N ALA A 44 7.64 -4.62 -3.06
CA ALA A 44 7.36 -4.69 -4.48
C ALA A 44 8.44 -3.98 -5.30
N PHE A 45 8.93 -2.84 -4.81
CA PHE A 45 10.01 -2.12 -5.47
C PHE A 45 11.30 -2.91 -5.45
N VAL A 46 11.67 -3.47 -4.30
CA VAL A 46 12.89 -4.28 -4.16
C VAL A 46 12.85 -5.50 -5.07
N LEU A 47 11.68 -6.13 -5.20
CA LEU A 47 11.49 -7.29 -6.07
C LEU A 47 11.28 -6.92 -7.55
N GLU A 48 11.34 -5.64 -7.87
CA GLU A 48 11.17 -5.13 -9.23
C GLU A 48 9.79 -5.44 -9.84
N LEU A 49 8.77 -5.55 -8.98
CA LEU A 49 7.40 -5.78 -9.43
C LEU A 49 6.69 -4.47 -9.79
N ILE A 50 7.20 -3.35 -9.31
CA ILE A 50 6.73 -2.01 -9.65
C ILE A 50 7.93 -1.13 -9.95
N THR A 51 7.70 -0.06 -10.71
CA THR A 51 8.75 0.90 -11.02
C THR A 51 9.00 1.83 -9.84
N ARG A 52 10.13 2.55 -9.88
CA ARG A 52 10.44 3.55 -8.86
C ARG A 52 9.37 4.64 -8.80
N ALA A 53 8.92 5.11 -9.98
CA ALA A 53 7.88 6.13 -10.05
C ALA A 53 6.57 5.64 -9.42
N GLU A 54 6.20 4.39 -9.69
CA GLU A 54 5.02 3.79 -9.08
C GLU A 54 5.16 3.67 -7.56
N ALA A 55 6.33 3.26 -7.09
CA ALA A 55 6.59 3.15 -5.66
C ALA A 55 6.48 4.52 -4.97
N GLU A 56 7.06 5.55 -5.57
CA GLU A 56 6.99 6.91 -5.03
C GLU A 56 5.57 7.42 -4.97
N GLU A 57 4.79 7.17 -6.01
CA GLU A 57 3.38 7.57 -6.06
C GLU A 57 2.57 6.89 -4.96
N LEU A 58 2.74 5.58 -4.78
CA LEU A 58 2.04 4.83 -3.75
C LEU A 58 2.43 5.30 -2.35
N GLN A 59 3.72 5.53 -2.11
CA GLN A 59 4.18 6.03 -0.80
C GLN A 59 3.63 7.41 -0.51
N LEU A 60 3.55 8.27 -1.53
CA LEU A 60 2.97 9.60 -1.35
C LEU A 60 1.49 9.52 -0.97
N CYS A 61 0.73 8.67 -1.63
CA CYS A 61 -0.67 8.43 -1.28
C CYS A 61 -0.81 7.98 0.17
N ILE A 62 0.02 7.04 0.59
CA ILE A 62 0.00 6.54 1.96
C ILE A 62 0.28 7.67 2.95
N GLN A 63 1.29 8.50 2.67
CA GLN A 63 1.65 9.62 3.53
C GLN A 63 0.50 10.63 3.66
N ILE A 64 -0.17 10.92 2.56
CA ILE A 64 -1.31 11.84 2.57
C ILE A 64 -2.41 11.32 3.49
N TYR A 65 -2.77 10.04 3.36
CA TYR A 65 -3.81 9.46 4.20
C TYR A 65 -3.38 9.35 5.66
N GLN A 66 -2.10 9.08 5.93
CA GLN A 66 -1.59 9.01 7.30
C GLN A 66 -1.58 10.38 7.98
N GLY A 67 -1.50 11.45 7.21
CA GLY A 67 -1.49 12.80 7.73
C GLY A 67 -2.89 13.39 7.97
N MET A 68 -3.93 12.65 7.63
CA MET A 68 -5.30 13.14 7.76
C MET A 68 -5.87 12.95 9.18
#